data_a213c2bc3f24bcbe58223e4bec748197
#
_entry.id   a213c2bc3f24bcbe58223e4bec748197
#
_cell.length_a   1.000
_cell.length_b   1.000
_cell.length_c   1.000
_cell.angle_alpha   90.00
_cell.angle_beta   90.00
_cell.angle_gamma   90.00
#
_symmetry.space_group_name_H-M   'P 1'
#
loop_
_entity.id
_entity.type
_entity.pdbx_description
1 polymer ?
#
loop_
_entity_poly.entity_id
_entity_poly.type
_entity_poly.pdbx_seq_one_letter_code
_entity_poly.pdbx_strand_id
1 'polypeptide(L)'
;MKGPVSLSSESIEPREDSRSSDRSLVSDLGGLIVSVVAALAVAGVAALSSSAAIEGWYAASEKTIWTPPNEVFGPIWGLLCTLMAVAAWLVWRQPISSSRYVALGLYAGQLAMTAAWTPLFFVGYDLVGGLGLWVALVWIVLLDFVVLTTVVRFWAVSKVGAVLMLPYWMWLLFATALNASIAVMNS
;
A
#
# COMPACT_ATOMS: atom_id res chain seq x y z
N MET A 1 8.50 -19.76 76.54
CA MET A 1 7.43 -19.67 75.49
C MET A 1 8.04 -19.07 74.27
N LYS A 2 8.31 -19.90 73.23
CA LYS A 2 8.77 -19.41 71.91
C LYS A 2 7.57 -19.37 71.00
N GLY A 3 7.25 -18.17 70.49
CA GLY A 3 6.19 -18.00 69.51
C GLY A 3 6.58 -18.58 68.13
N PRO A 4 5.61 -18.96 67.30
CA PRO A 4 5.88 -19.57 65.99
C PRO A 4 6.39 -18.53 65.02
N VAL A 5 7.47 -18.87 64.31
CA VAL A 5 8.00 -18.12 63.15
C VAL A 5 7.01 -18.30 61.99
N SER A 6 6.37 -17.19 61.61
CA SER A 6 5.56 -17.11 60.40
C SER A 6 6.48 -17.14 59.15
N LEU A 7 6.51 -18.26 58.45
CA LEU A 7 7.12 -18.33 57.12
C LEU A 7 6.15 -17.63 56.15
N SER A 8 6.46 -16.40 55.79
CA SER A 8 5.84 -15.74 54.65
C SER A 8 6.13 -16.57 53.41
N SER A 9 5.12 -17.21 52.86
CA SER A 9 5.18 -17.79 51.50
C SER A 9 5.28 -16.64 50.53
N GLU A 10 6.48 -16.32 50.13
CA GLU A 10 6.78 -15.48 48.97
C GLU A 10 6.27 -16.22 47.75
N SER A 11 5.05 -15.89 47.32
CA SER A 11 4.49 -16.38 46.08
C SER A 11 5.33 -15.84 44.93
N ILE A 12 6.16 -16.73 44.37
CA ILE A 12 6.82 -16.53 43.10
C ILE A 12 5.71 -16.35 42.06
N GLU A 13 5.37 -15.12 41.74
CA GLU A 13 4.59 -14.82 40.52
C GLU A 13 5.55 -14.88 39.33
N PRO A 14 5.37 -15.85 38.45
CA PRO A 14 6.29 -16.00 37.36
C PRO A 14 5.63 -15.90 35.98
N ARG A 15 6.24 -15.18 35.06
CA ARG A 15 6.24 -15.44 33.63
C ARG A 15 5.00 -15.13 32.78
N GLU A 16 3.98 -14.44 33.24
CA GLU A 16 2.93 -13.99 32.32
C GLU A 16 3.35 -12.77 31.49
N ASP A 17 4.17 -11.88 32.04
CA ASP A 17 4.64 -10.65 31.36
C ASP A 17 5.55 -10.93 30.16
N SER A 18 6.41 -11.94 30.22
CA SER A 18 7.30 -12.25 29.11
C SER A 18 6.55 -12.85 27.90
N ARG A 19 5.55 -13.69 28.16
CA ARG A 19 4.76 -14.34 27.09
C ARG A 19 3.79 -13.36 26.40
N SER A 20 3.25 -12.40 27.12
CA SER A 20 2.41 -11.35 26.53
C SER A 20 3.24 -10.38 25.66
N SER A 21 4.45 -10.04 26.11
CA SER A 21 5.40 -9.23 25.36
C SER A 21 5.87 -9.92 24.08
N ASP A 22 6.22 -11.21 24.15
CA ASP A 22 6.67 -11.98 22.99
C ASP A 22 5.57 -12.15 21.94
N ARG A 23 4.32 -12.38 22.36
CA ARG A 23 3.17 -12.46 21.45
C ARG A 23 2.89 -11.15 20.74
N SER A 24 3.05 -10.02 21.41
CA SER A 24 2.86 -8.71 20.80
C SER A 24 3.94 -8.42 19.75
N LEU A 25 5.20 -8.71 20.05
CA LEU A 25 6.33 -8.53 19.12
C LEU A 25 6.19 -9.40 17.86
N VAL A 26 5.81 -10.68 18.02
CA VAL A 26 5.60 -11.58 16.89
C VAL A 26 4.45 -11.11 16.00
N SER A 27 3.34 -10.65 16.60
CA SER A 27 2.21 -10.09 15.85
C SER A 27 2.59 -8.80 15.12
N ASP A 28 3.35 -7.92 15.75
CA ASP A 28 3.80 -6.65 15.17
C ASP A 28 4.76 -6.86 13.99
N LEU A 29 5.73 -7.77 14.15
CA LEU A 29 6.64 -8.15 13.07
C LEU A 29 5.90 -8.86 11.93
N GLY A 30 4.95 -9.74 12.26
CA GLY A 30 4.10 -10.40 11.27
C GLY A 30 3.31 -9.40 10.43
N GLY A 31 2.70 -8.41 11.08
CA GLY A 31 1.97 -7.33 10.38
C GLY A 31 2.86 -6.51 9.45
N LEU A 32 4.10 -6.19 9.88
CA LEU A 32 5.07 -5.49 9.04
C LEU A 32 5.48 -6.33 7.83
N ILE A 33 5.86 -7.59 8.06
CA ILE A 33 6.27 -8.51 6.99
C ILE A 33 5.16 -8.65 5.95
N VAL A 34 3.92 -8.89 6.37
CA VAL A 34 2.76 -9.02 5.46
C VAL A 34 2.57 -7.73 4.66
N SER A 35 2.67 -6.56 5.30
CA SER A 35 2.51 -5.27 4.62
C SER A 35 3.62 -5.03 3.58
N VAL A 36 4.86 -5.36 3.90
CA VAL A 36 6.01 -5.23 2.99
C VAL A 36 5.89 -6.22 1.82
N VAL A 37 5.57 -7.48 2.10
CA VAL A 37 5.40 -8.51 1.06
C VAL A 37 4.26 -8.13 0.10
N ALA A 38 3.14 -7.63 0.62
CA ALA A 38 2.03 -7.18 -0.21
C ALA A 38 2.44 -6.00 -1.12
N ALA A 39 3.16 -5.01 -0.59
CA ALA A 39 3.66 -3.88 -1.36
C ALA A 39 4.68 -4.31 -2.44
N LEU A 40 5.59 -5.23 -2.11
CA LEU A 40 6.56 -5.79 -3.06
C LEU A 40 5.88 -6.63 -4.15
N ALA A 41 4.82 -7.36 -3.83
CA ALA A 41 4.04 -8.10 -4.83
C ALA A 41 3.40 -7.15 -5.85
N VAL A 42 2.83 -6.03 -5.39
CA VAL A 42 2.29 -4.98 -6.29
C VAL A 42 3.39 -4.40 -7.19
N ALA A 43 4.56 -4.09 -6.61
CA ALA A 43 5.70 -3.58 -7.38
C ALA A 43 6.20 -4.61 -8.41
N GLY A 44 6.22 -5.90 -8.06
CA GLY A 44 6.57 -6.99 -8.98
C GLY A 44 5.60 -7.12 -10.14
N VAL A 45 4.29 -7.09 -9.89
CA VAL A 45 3.27 -7.09 -10.95
C VAL A 45 3.45 -5.89 -11.87
N ALA A 46 3.67 -4.70 -11.32
CA ALA A 46 3.91 -3.49 -12.10
C ALA A 46 5.13 -3.64 -13.00
N ALA A 47 6.27 -4.09 -12.48
CA ALA A 47 7.50 -4.27 -13.24
C ALA A 47 7.34 -5.29 -14.37
N LEU A 48 6.72 -6.45 -14.08
CA LEU A 48 6.50 -7.50 -15.07
C LEU A 48 5.54 -7.06 -16.18
N SER A 49 4.48 -6.31 -15.84
CA SER A 49 3.46 -5.90 -16.81
C SER A 49 3.91 -4.73 -17.70
N SER A 50 4.87 -3.91 -17.23
CA SER A 50 5.31 -2.71 -17.95
C SER A 50 6.57 -2.91 -18.76
N SER A 51 7.40 -3.92 -18.46
CA SER A 51 8.76 -4.06 -19.04
C SER A 51 8.78 -4.08 -20.57
N ALA A 52 7.96 -4.92 -21.20
CA ALA A 52 7.89 -5.02 -22.66
C ALA A 52 7.28 -3.76 -23.31
N ALA A 53 6.25 -3.19 -22.71
CA ALA A 53 5.57 -2.02 -23.24
C ALA A 53 6.43 -0.74 -23.15
N ILE A 54 7.27 -0.60 -22.11
CA ILE A 54 8.17 0.54 -21.93
C ILE A 54 9.17 0.64 -23.10
N GLU A 55 9.66 -0.50 -23.62
CA GLU A 55 10.54 -0.55 -24.78
C GLU A 55 9.77 -0.60 -26.11
N GLY A 56 8.49 -0.96 -26.07
CA GLY A 56 7.57 -1.09 -27.21
C GLY A 56 6.74 0.15 -27.48
N TRP A 57 5.41 0.00 -27.47
CA TRP A 57 4.46 1.05 -27.83
C TRP A 57 4.58 2.31 -26.96
N TYR A 58 4.87 2.14 -25.66
CA TYR A 58 4.98 3.28 -24.75
C TYR A 58 6.20 4.16 -25.09
N ALA A 59 7.31 3.56 -25.58
CA ALA A 59 8.46 4.33 -26.07
C ALA A 59 8.08 5.19 -27.28
N ALA A 60 7.27 4.65 -28.18
CA ALA A 60 6.81 5.30 -29.41
C ALA A 60 5.61 6.23 -29.24
N SER A 61 4.90 6.17 -28.09
CA SER A 61 3.70 6.98 -27.84
C SER A 61 4.02 8.46 -27.68
N GLU A 62 3.08 9.30 -28.09
CA GLU A 62 3.14 10.73 -27.80
C GLU A 62 2.97 11.00 -26.30
N LYS A 63 3.82 11.85 -25.73
CA LYS A 63 3.88 12.19 -24.31
C LYS A 63 3.95 13.69 -24.12
N THR A 64 3.40 14.15 -23.00
CA THR A 64 3.52 15.53 -22.58
C THR A 64 4.95 15.87 -22.17
N ILE A 65 5.33 17.15 -22.28
CA ILE A 65 6.66 17.66 -21.90
C ILE A 65 6.99 17.50 -20.40
N TRP A 66 5.97 17.29 -19.58
CA TRP A 66 6.10 17.08 -18.13
C TRP A 66 6.07 15.59 -17.73
N THR A 67 6.09 14.65 -18.71
CA THR A 67 6.23 13.23 -18.41
C THR A 67 7.63 12.95 -17.87
N PRO A 68 7.77 12.38 -16.66
CA PRO A 68 9.08 12.10 -16.09
C PRO A 68 9.84 11.05 -16.92
N PRO A 69 11.18 11.07 -16.89
CA PRO A 69 11.99 9.97 -17.44
C PRO A 69 11.65 8.64 -16.78
N ASN A 70 11.74 7.53 -17.53
CA ASN A 70 11.35 6.20 -17.05
C ASN A 70 12.14 5.77 -15.79
N GLU A 71 13.37 6.19 -15.66
CA GLU A 71 14.27 5.86 -14.54
C GLU A 71 13.77 6.40 -13.19
N VAL A 72 12.94 7.43 -13.22
CA VAL A 72 12.39 8.08 -12.01
C VAL A 72 11.28 7.24 -11.36
N PHE A 73 10.53 6.48 -12.16
CA PHE A 73 9.38 5.73 -11.66
C PHE A 73 9.77 4.65 -10.65
N GLY A 74 10.84 3.91 -10.89
CA GLY A 74 11.29 2.82 -10.00
C GLY A 74 11.61 3.28 -8.57
N PRO A 75 12.51 4.26 -8.38
CA PRO A 75 12.84 4.80 -7.05
C PRO A 75 11.64 5.41 -6.34
N ILE A 76 10.81 6.21 -7.03
CA ILE A 76 9.61 6.79 -6.43
C ILE A 76 8.66 5.68 -5.98
N TRP A 77 8.42 4.69 -6.84
CA TRP A 77 7.53 3.57 -6.52
C TRP A 77 8.02 2.76 -5.31
N GLY A 78 9.32 2.52 -5.21
CA GLY A 78 9.94 1.86 -4.04
C GLY A 78 9.72 2.65 -2.74
N LEU A 79 9.89 3.98 -2.78
CA LEU A 79 9.60 4.85 -1.65
C LEU A 79 8.11 4.80 -1.26
N LEU A 80 7.21 4.93 -2.23
CA LEU A 80 5.76 4.91 -1.99
C LEU A 80 5.29 3.57 -1.41
N CYS A 81 5.78 2.45 -1.94
CA CYS A 81 5.50 1.13 -1.40
C CYS A 81 5.97 1.00 0.06
N THR A 82 7.14 1.54 0.39
CA THR A 82 7.65 1.55 1.76
C THR A 82 6.75 2.37 2.68
N LEU A 83 6.37 3.58 2.29
CA LEU A 83 5.47 4.44 3.07
C LEU A 83 4.11 3.79 3.29
N MET A 84 3.54 3.16 2.26
CA MET A 84 2.27 2.43 2.34
C MET A 84 2.37 1.24 3.30
N ALA A 85 3.45 0.46 3.24
CA ALA A 85 3.66 -0.69 4.13
C ALA A 85 3.77 -0.25 5.60
N VAL A 86 4.53 0.82 5.88
CA VAL A 86 4.63 1.41 7.22
C VAL A 86 3.29 1.97 7.69
N ALA A 87 2.54 2.64 6.82
CA ALA A 87 1.21 3.17 7.13
C ALA A 87 0.25 2.05 7.55
N ALA A 88 0.20 0.95 6.79
CA ALA A 88 -0.64 -0.20 7.10
C ALA A 88 -0.22 -0.88 8.41
N TRP A 89 1.08 -1.01 8.64
CA TRP A 89 1.63 -1.54 9.89
C TRP A 89 1.25 -0.68 11.10
N LEU A 90 1.31 0.64 11.01
CA LEU A 90 0.88 1.55 12.07
C LEU A 90 -0.61 1.42 12.40
N VAL A 91 -1.45 1.15 11.41
CA VAL A 91 -2.88 0.83 11.60
C VAL A 91 -3.05 -0.57 12.19
N TRP A 92 -2.26 -1.55 11.75
CA TRP A 92 -2.28 -2.91 12.29
C TRP A 92 -1.98 -2.96 13.80
N ARG A 93 -1.07 -2.12 14.29
CA ARG A 93 -0.68 -2.04 15.71
C ARG A 93 -1.76 -1.41 16.61
N GLN A 94 -2.78 -0.76 16.05
CA GLN A 94 -3.85 -0.17 16.86
C GLN A 94 -4.75 -1.25 17.49
N PRO A 95 -5.45 -0.95 18.58
CA PRO A 95 -6.38 -1.87 19.21
C PRO A 95 -7.36 -2.49 18.21
N ILE A 96 -7.70 -3.77 18.43
CA ILE A 96 -8.65 -4.48 17.58
C ILE A 96 -10.01 -3.78 17.64
N SER A 97 -10.50 -3.35 16.48
CA SER A 97 -11.78 -2.66 16.33
C SER A 97 -12.33 -2.84 14.92
N SER A 98 -13.65 -2.67 14.76
CA SER A 98 -14.28 -2.67 13.45
C SER A 98 -13.68 -1.63 12.51
N SER A 99 -13.33 -0.44 13.03
CA SER A 99 -12.68 0.63 12.26
C SER A 99 -11.33 0.20 11.71
N ARG A 100 -10.51 -0.51 12.51
CA ARG A 100 -9.22 -1.06 12.07
C ARG A 100 -9.40 -2.09 10.95
N TYR A 101 -10.35 -3.02 11.07
CA TYR A 101 -10.60 -4.02 10.04
C TYR A 101 -11.09 -3.39 8.73
N VAL A 102 -11.99 -2.42 8.80
CA VAL A 102 -12.47 -1.68 7.62
C VAL A 102 -11.31 -0.93 6.95
N ALA A 103 -10.46 -0.24 7.73
CA ALA A 103 -9.31 0.49 7.23
C ALA A 103 -8.32 -0.44 6.50
N LEU A 104 -7.97 -1.58 7.10
CA LEU A 104 -7.07 -2.57 6.50
C LEU A 104 -7.70 -3.30 5.29
N GLY A 105 -9.01 -3.53 5.31
CA GLY A 105 -9.74 -4.08 4.16
C GLY A 105 -9.72 -3.14 2.95
N LEU A 106 -9.93 -1.84 3.16
CA LEU A 106 -9.80 -0.83 2.11
C LEU A 106 -8.36 -0.74 1.60
N TYR A 107 -7.37 -0.83 2.49
CA TYR A 107 -5.96 -0.86 2.12
C TYR A 107 -5.64 -2.08 1.23
N ALA A 108 -6.12 -3.26 1.57
CA ALA A 108 -5.94 -4.45 0.74
C ALA A 108 -6.64 -4.31 -0.62
N GLY A 109 -7.85 -3.77 -0.64
CA GLY A 109 -8.61 -3.50 -1.87
C GLY A 109 -7.89 -2.53 -2.80
N GLN A 110 -7.37 -1.41 -2.26
CA GLN A 110 -6.62 -0.45 -3.07
C GLN A 110 -5.29 -1.03 -3.60
N LEU A 111 -4.61 -1.90 -2.85
CA LEU A 111 -3.40 -2.58 -3.35
C LEU A 111 -3.74 -3.50 -4.53
N ALA A 112 -4.84 -4.26 -4.45
CA ALA A 112 -5.30 -5.10 -5.55
C ALA A 112 -5.67 -4.27 -6.78
N MET A 113 -6.36 -3.14 -6.59
CA MET A 113 -6.68 -2.22 -7.69
C MET A 113 -5.43 -1.58 -8.31
N THR A 114 -4.42 -1.24 -7.49
CA THR A 114 -3.14 -0.72 -7.96
C THR A 114 -2.40 -1.75 -8.80
N ALA A 115 -2.35 -3.02 -8.34
CA ALA A 115 -1.76 -4.12 -9.10
C ALA A 115 -2.46 -4.34 -10.43
N ALA A 116 -3.78 -4.19 -10.50
CA ALA A 116 -4.56 -4.36 -11.71
C ALA A 116 -4.40 -3.19 -12.71
N TRP A 117 -4.18 -1.96 -12.24
CA TRP A 117 -4.05 -0.80 -13.12
C TRP A 117 -2.89 -0.93 -14.10
N THR A 118 -1.72 -1.38 -13.64
CA THR A 118 -0.53 -1.47 -14.49
C THR A 118 -0.75 -2.38 -15.72
N PRO A 119 -1.24 -3.63 -15.60
CA PRO A 119 -1.55 -4.41 -16.77
C PRO A 119 -2.71 -3.84 -17.61
N LEU A 120 -3.71 -3.20 -16.99
CA LEU A 120 -4.78 -2.53 -17.75
C LEU A 120 -4.24 -1.42 -18.63
N PHE A 121 -3.25 -0.65 -18.16
CA PHE A 121 -2.65 0.42 -18.92
C PHE A 121 -1.68 -0.11 -19.99
N PHE A 122 -0.72 -0.93 -19.61
CA PHE A 122 0.37 -1.37 -20.52
C PHE A 122 -0.05 -2.50 -21.45
N VAL A 123 -0.64 -3.57 -20.93
CA VAL A 123 -1.07 -4.72 -21.75
C VAL A 123 -2.41 -4.42 -22.44
N GLY A 124 -3.28 -3.64 -21.79
CA GLY A 124 -4.56 -3.25 -22.36
C GLY A 124 -4.43 -2.51 -23.69
N TYR A 125 -3.41 -1.65 -23.84
CA TYR A 125 -3.13 -0.98 -25.11
C TYR A 125 -2.73 -1.96 -26.22
N ASP A 126 -1.88 -2.94 -25.91
CA ASP A 126 -1.47 -3.97 -26.89
C ASP A 126 -2.66 -4.82 -27.36
N LEU A 127 -3.67 -5.02 -26.51
CA LEU A 127 -4.83 -5.86 -26.82
C LEU A 127 -5.93 -5.13 -27.60
N VAL A 128 -6.22 -3.88 -27.22
CA VAL A 128 -7.40 -3.12 -27.70
C VAL A 128 -7.08 -1.67 -28.08
N GLY A 129 -5.81 -1.31 -28.22
CA GLY A 129 -5.37 0.03 -28.60
C GLY A 129 -5.79 1.12 -27.61
N GLY A 130 -6.14 2.30 -28.13
CA GLY A 130 -6.54 3.46 -27.32
C GLY A 130 -7.68 3.18 -26.34
N LEU A 131 -8.58 2.23 -26.63
CA LEU A 131 -9.63 1.84 -25.67
C LEU A 131 -9.05 1.34 -24.34
N GLY A 132 -7.93 0.61 -24.38
CA GLY A 132 -7.24 0.14 -23.18
C GLY A 132 -6.80 1.30 -22.28
N LEU A 133 -6.32 2.41 -22.86
CA LEU A 133 -5.93 3.62 -22.12
C LEU A 133 -7.12 4.29 -21.40
N TRP A 134 -8.29 4.33 -22.06
CA TRP A 134 -9.51 4.87 -21.46
C TRP A 134 -10.06 3.98 -20.35
N VAL A 135 -10.01 2.66 -20.52
CA VAL A 135 -10.38 1.71 -19.45
C VAL A 135 -9.44 1.87 -18.25
N ALA A 136 -8.13 1.96 -18.49
CA ALA A 136 -7.15 2.22 -17.42
C ALA A 136 -7.38 3.58 -16.74
N LEU A 137 -7.80 4.61 -17.48
CA LEU A 137 -8.13 5.92 -16.92
C LEU A 137 -9.33 5.85 -15.98
N VAL A 138 -10.42 5.20 -16.40
CA VAL A 138 -11.58 5.01 -15.52
C VAL A 138 -11.18 4.24 -14.27
N TRP A 139 -10.36 3.20 -14.42
CA TRP A 139 -9.90 2.39 -13.30
C TRP A 139 -9.06 3.18 -12.30
N ILE A 140 -8.09 4.01 -12.76
CA ILE A 140 -7.25 4.79 -11.86
C ILE A 140 -8.04 5.91 -11.16
N VAL A 141 -9.04 6.51 -11.81
CA VAL A 141 -9.95 7.48 -11.18
C VAL A 141 -10.74 6.81 -10.04
N LEU A 142 -11.26 5.60 -10.26
CA LEU A 142 -11.91 4.84 -9.18
C LEU A 142 -10.93 4.52 -8.05
N LEU A 143 -9.70 4.15 -8.38
CA LEU A 143 -8.63 3.90 -7.41
C LEU A 143 -8.32 5.15 -6.58
N ASP A 144 -8.28 6.36 -7.18
CA ASP A 144 -8.11 7.62 -6.45
C ASP A 144 -9.15 7.80 -5.33
N PHE A 145 -10.41 7.50 -5.60
CA PHE A 145 -11.48 7.56 -4.60
C PHE A 145 -11.31 6.50 -3.50
N VAL A 146 -10.88 5.29 -3.86
CA VAL A 146 -10.64 4.22 -2.88
C VAL A 146 -9.45 4.58 -1.98
N VAL A 147 -8.36 5.14 -2.55
CA VAL A 147 -7.20 5.60 -1.78
C VAL A 147 -7.58 6.75 -0.86
N LEU A 148 -8.31 7.75 -1.35
CA LEU A 148 -8.79 8.84 -0.51
C LEU A 148 -9.65 8.32 0.65
N THR A 149 -10.56 7.38 0.37
CA THR A 149 -11.38 6.73 1.41
C THR A 149 -10.50 5.99 2.41
N THR A 150 -9.45 5.30 1.95
CA THR A 150 -8.47 4.63 2.81
C THR A 150 -7.75 5.62 3.72
N VAL A 151 -7.30 6.76 3.19
CA VAL A 151 -6.67 7.84 3.97
C VAL A 151 -7.62 8.34 5.07
N VAL A 152 -8.88 8.61 4.74
CA VAL A 152 -9.89 9.07 5.70
C VAL A 152 -10.14 8.02 6.80
N ARG A 153 -10.21 6.74 6.43
CA ARG A 153 -10.37 5.66 7.44
C ARG A 153 -9.11 5.44 8.27
N PHE A 154 -7.94 5.57 7.68
CA PHE A 154 -6.68 5.56 8.43
C PHE A 154 -6.61 6.71 9.42
N TRP A 155 -7.07 7.91 9.07
CA TRP A 155 -7.09 9.07 9.96
C TRP A 155 -7.85 8.81 11.26
N ALA A 156 -8.96 8.07 11.18
CA ALA A 156 -9.74 7.69 12.35
C ALA A 156 -9.05 6.64 13.25
N VAL A 157 -8.04 5.90 12.73
CA VAL A 157 -7.35 4.83 13.45
C VAL A 157 -5.92 5.21 13.81
N SER A 158 -5.17 5.81 12.86
CA SER A 158 -3.77 6.24 13.00
C SER A 158 -3.51 7.47 12.13
N LYS A 159 -3.41 8.64 12.74
CA LYS A 159 -3.14 9.89 12.01
C LYS A 159 -1.81 9.84 11.27
N VAL A 160 -0.77 9.27 11.87
CA VAL A 160 0.55 9.11 11.23
C VAL A 160 0.45 8.18 10.02
N GLY A 161 -0.27 7.05 10.17
CA GLY A 161 -0.54 6.15 9.04
C GLY A 161 -1.26 6.85 7.88
N ALA A 162 -2.25 7.68 8.17
CA ALA A 162 -2.95 8.47 7.15
C ALA A 162 -2.03 9.46 6.43
N VAL A 163 -1.19 10.19 7.18
CA VAL A 163 -0.22 11.15 6.60
C VAL A 163 0.78 10.44 5.69
N LEU A 164 1.25 9.25 6.06
CA LEU A 164 2.17 8.45 5.24
C LEU A 164 1.54 7.94 3.94
N MET A 165 0.21 7.90 3.84
CA MET A 165 -0.51 7.56 2.60
C MET A 165 -0.63 8.74 1.62
N LEU A 166 -0.50 9.99 2.09
CA LEU A 166 -0.70 11.18 1.25
C LEU A 166 0.28 11.27 0.07
N PRO A 167 1.59 11.00 0.21
CA PRO A 167 2.51 11.02 -0.93
C PRO A 167 2.09 10.02 -2.03
N TYR A 168 1.60 8.85 -1.66
CA TYR A 168 1.08 7.88 -2.61
C TYR A 168 -0.17 8.41 -3.33
N TRP A 169 -1.12 8.99 -2.62
CA TRP A 169 -2.32 9.57 -3.23
C TRP A 169 -1.98 10.72 -4.17
N MET A 170 -1.06 11.62 -3.79
CA MET A 170 -0.59 12.69 -4.67
C MET A 170 0.08 12.15 -5.95
N TRP A 171 0.89 11.10 -5.81
CA TRP A 171 1.49 10.43 -6.97
C TRP A 171 0.45 9.78 -7.87
N LEU A 172 -0.61 9.21 -7.29
CA LEU A 172 -1.70 8.59 -8.03
C LEU A 172 -2.48 9.63 -8.84
N LEU A 173 -2.80 10.79 -8.27
CA LEU A 173 -3.43 11.91 -8.99
C LEU A 173 -2.55 12.38 -10.17
N PHE A 174 -1.24 12.45 -9.96
CA PHE A 174 -0.30 12.76 -11.03
C PHE A 174 -0.30 11.67 -12.12
N ALA A 175 -0.30 10.39 -11.75
CA ALA A 175 -0.39 9.28 -12.68
C ALA A 175 -1.73 9.27 -13.45
N THR A 176 -2.82 9.68 -12.80
CA THR A 176 -4.13 9.86 -13.45
C THR A 176 -4.06 10.94 -14.54
N ALA A 177 -3.43 12.08 -14.26
CA ALA A 177 -3.21 13.12 -15.26
C ALA A 177 -2.31 12.65 -16.41
N LEU A 178 -1.25 11.87 -16.13
CA LEU A 178 -0.42 11.24 -17.17
C LEU A 178 -1.23 10.26 -18.02
N ASN A 179 -2.01 9.37 -17.40
CA ASN A 179 -2.86 8.43 -18.13
C ASN A 179 -3.85 9.16 -19.04
N ALA A 180 -4.50 10.21 -18.52
CA ALA A 180 -5.45 11.01 -19.31
C ALA A 180 -4.76 11.66 -20.52
N SER A 181 -3.59 12.25 -20.33
CA SER A 181 -2.86 12.89 -21.44
C SER A 181 -2.43 11.87 -22.51
N ILE A 182 -1.92 10.71 -22.10
CA ILE A 182 -1.53 9.64 -23.03
C ILE A 182 -2.75 9.10 -23.77
N ALA A 183 -3.89 8.91 -23.09
CA ALA A 183 -5.13 8.47 -23.72
C ALA A 183 -5.60 9.46 -24.78
N VAL A 184 -5.59 10.76 -24.49
CA VAL A 184 -6.02 11.79 -25.47
C VAL A 184 -5.08 11.89 -26.67
N MET A 185 -3.77 11.71 -26.48
CA MET A 185 -2.77 11.87 -27.54
C MET A 185 -2.62 10.63 -28.42
N ASN A 186 -3.02 9.43 -27.90
CA ASN A 186 -2.75 8.16 -28.59
C ASN A 186 -4.01 7.29 -28.83
N SER A 187 -5.21 7.87 -28.77
CA SER A 187 -6.48 7.17 -29.06
C SER A 187 -7.11 7.55 -30.38
#